data_b6429740062911a3e2f3d8753bb8b2a5
#
_entry.id   b6429740062911a3e2f3d8753bb8b2a5
#
_cell.length_a   1.000
_cell.length_b   1.000
_cell.length_c   1.000
_cell.angle_alpha   90.00
_cell.angle_beta   90.00
_cell.angle_gamma   90.00
#
_symmetry.space_group_name_H-M   'P 1'
#
loop_
_entity.id
_entity.type
_entity.pdbx_description
1 polymer ?
#
loop_
_entity_poly.entity_id
_entity_poly.type
_entity_poly.pdbx_seq_one_letter_code
_entity_poly.pdbx_strand_id
1 'polypeptide(L)'
;MKNERKKRIYCIFVLLCMLTVSLSASLQTIYAQKNAEKTSYTAFGDSIATGYGLDGYSDDQAKAPADSYQTLVAKFLHTQSVNYAVTGNNSDDCIQLLRSATADEALADTDIITLSIGSNDLLLPFIQIVMDELQIQPETLDPASIEEQLKNGFTIPSADLSEMAEYLKKAEQLMEQLSDNATLHAQAAAFEEKFQTILAILHEKAPNADIYATNIYNPFASVPKIGELADIYIQEINQAFSDKAADYTLIDVYTPFHEKELTNVNIDFKQPYRLQLDPHPSVQGHAAIAELITEAIKQTYAPNAAVLKSLSSGSKKKLTAKATLPSDADGYQVLYATSKNGNYKTLGNTNKKTFQTNSKKLKSKKTYYIKLQSFKVINDVTYFGKDSKVKKVIIK
;
A
#
# COMPACT_ATOMS: atom_id res chain seq x y z
N MET A 1 63.86 37.50 -5.51
CA MET A 1 62.68 37.83 -4.64
C MET A 1 61.35 37.84 -5.40
N LYS A 2 61.18 38.48 -6.57
CA LYS A 2 59.89 38.52 -7.29
C LYS A 2 59.37 37.13 -7.78
N ASN A 3 60.27 36.21 -8.15
CA ASN A 3 59.89 34.90 -8.66
C ASN A 3 59.44 33.92 -7.56
N GLU A 4 60.04 34.01 -6.35
CA GLU A 4 59.63 33.19 -5.22
C GLU A 4 58.25 33.58 -4.66
N ARG A 5 57.90 34.88 -4.69
CA ARG A 5 56.56 35.36 -4.31
C ARG A 5 55.50 34.89 -5.29
N LYS A 6 55.75 34.84 -6.57
CA LYS A 6 54.82 34.29 -7.58
C LYS A 6 54.61 32.81 -7.42
N LYS A 7 55.66 32.03 -7.13
CA LYS A 7 55.55 30.58 -6.87
C LYS A 7 54.70 30.31 -5.63
N ARG A 8 54.94 31.07 -4.53
CA ARG A 8 54.11 30.93 -3.29
C ARG A 8 52.64 31.27 -3.51
N ILE A 9 52.30 32.30 -4.27
CA ILE A 9 50.92 32.67 -4.61
C ILE A 9 50.28 31.60 -5.45
N TYR A 10 51.03 31.02 -6.42
CA TYR A 10 50.50 29.94 -7.26
C TYR A 10 50.25 28.66 -6.46
N CYS A 11 51.14 28.28 -5.54
CA CYS A 11 50.93 27.16 -4.62
C CYS A 11 49.72 27.37 -3.69
N ILE A 12 49.51 28.57 -3.16
CA ILE A 12 48.35 28.88 -2.29
C ILE A 12 47.06 28.83 -3.13
N PHE A 13 47.03 29.29 -4.39
CA PHE A 13 45.88 29.24 -5.26
C PHE A 13 45.54 27.79 -5.65
N VAL A 14 46.51 26.95 -5.93
CA VAL A 14 46.33 25.52 -6.21
C VAL A 14 45.83 24.78 -4.97
N LEU A 15 46.35 25.09 -3.77
CA LEU A 15 45.82 24.52 -2.52
C LEU A 15 44.39 24.94 -2.21
N LEU A 16 44.04 26.22 -2.47
CA LEU A 16 42.63 26.70 -2.34
C LEU A 16 41.70 26.01 -3.33
N CYS A 17 42.13 25.82 -4.58
CA CYS A 17 41.36 25.09 -5.57
C CYS A 17 41.17 23.60 -5.21
N MET A 18 42.22 22.95 -4.67
CA MET A 18 42.10 21.57 -4.17
C MET A 18 41.17 21.45 -2.95
N LEU A 19 41.21 22.43 -2.03
CA LEU A 19 40.30 22.48 -0.89
C LEU A 19 38.83 22.71 -1.30
N THR A 20 38.59 23.57 -2.30
CA THR A 20 37.23 23.79 -2.82
C THR A 20 36.69 22.58 -3.57
N VAL A 21 37.53 21.85 -4.31
CA VAL A 21 37.13 20.61 -5.01
C VAL A 21 36.90 19.48 -3.98
N SER A 22 37.71 19.35 -2.94
CA SER A 22 37.50 18.35 -1.88
C SER A 22 36.29 18.68 -1.01
N LEU A 23 35.98 19.95 -0.73
CA LEU A 23 34.76 20.36 -0.01
C LEU A 23 33.49 20.11 -0.86
N SER A 24 33.56 20.39 -2.17
CA SER A 24 32.43 20.11 -3.05
C SER A 24 32.19 18.60 -3.26
N ALA A 25 33.25 17.81 -3.32
CA ALA A 25 33.15 16.35 -3.38
C ALA A 25 32.60 15.76 -2.08
N SER A 26 33.05 16.25 -0.90
CA SER A 26 32.52 15.82 0.40
C SER A 26 31.06 16.27 0.62
N LEU A 27 30.70 17.47 0.17
CA LEU A 27 29.30 17.92 0.18
C LEU A 27 28.41 17.10 -0.78
N GLN A 28 28.91 16.75 -1.96
CA GLN A 28 28.16 15.84 -2.86
C GLN A 28 28.05 14.42 -2.31
N THR A 29 29.08 13.92 -1.62
CA THR A 29 29.03 12.61 -0.95
C THR A 29 28.08 12.64 0.26
N ILE A 30 28.04 13.72 1.04
CA ILE A 30 27.08 13.91 2.15
C ILE A 30 25.66 14.09 1.61
N TYR A 31 25.46 14.80 0.49
CA TYR A 31 24.17 14.91 -0.17
C TYR A 31 23.73 13.58 -0.80
N ALA A 32 24.63 12.82 -1.42
CA ALA A 32 24.35 11.49 -1.95
C ALA A 32 24.09 10.47 -0.82
N GLN A 33 24.78 10.57 0.31
CA GLN A 33 24.54 9.72 1.48
C GLN A 33 23.25 10.06 2.22
N LYS A 34 22.82 11.33 2.21
CA LYS A 34 21.54 11.75 2.80
C LYS A 34 20.33 11.37 1.94
N ASN A 35 20.54 11.09 0.64
CA ASN A 35 19.52 10.60 -0.29
C ASN A 35 19.54 9.06 -0.45
N ALA A 36 20.34 8.35 0.34
CA ALA A 36 20.45 6.91 0.36
C ALA A 36 19.89 6.30 1.66
N GLU A 37 18.98 6.99 2.33
CA GLU A 37 18.15 6.35 3.36
C GLU A 37 17.25 5.35 2.64
N LYS A 38 17.60 4.05 2.76
CA LYS A 38 16.77 2.96 2.28
C LYS A 38 15.48 3.03 3.07
N THR A 39 14.36 3.21 2.40
CA THR A 39 13.06 3.06 3.05
C THR A 39 12.93 1.63 3.52
N SER A 40 12.82 1.42 4.82
CA SER A 40 12.57 0.11 5.41
C SER A 40 11.08 -0.16 5.43
N TYR A 41 10.70 -1.41 5.14
CA TYR A 41 9.31 -1.80 5.02
C TYR A 41 9.04 -3.10 5.77
N THR A 42 8.08 -3.07 6.67
CA THR A 42 7.66 -4.22 7.48
C THR A 42 6.17 -4.49 7.31
N ALA A 43 5.81 -5.75 7.11
CA ALA A 43 4.43 -6.20 7.01
C ALA A 43 4.05 -7.04 8.23
N PHE A 44 2.89 -6.76 8.81
CA PHE A 44 2.23 -7.54 9.86
C PHE A 44 0.85 -7.98 9.39
N GLY A 45 0.35 -9.06 9.94
CA GLY A 45 -1.01 -9.52 9.65
C GLY A 45 -1.19 -11.02 9.71
N ASP A 46 -2.15 -11.48 8.93
CA ASP A 46 -2.61 -12.86 8.83
C ASP A 46 -2.20 -13.53 7.50
N SER A 47 -2.96 -14.54 7.07
CA SER A 47 -2.77 -15.26 5.80
C SER A 47 -2.79 -14.36 4.56
N ILE A 48 -3.53 -13.26 4.57
CA ILE A 48 -3.55 -12.30 3.47
C ILE A 48 -2.18 -11.64 3.33
N ALA A 49 -1.57 -11.25 4.44
CA ALA A 49 -0.25 -10.63 4.44
C ALA A 49 0.88 -11.64 4.18
N THR A 50 0.73 -12.93 4.51
CA THR A 50 1.71 -13.96 4.13
C THR A 50 1.67 -14.28 2.64
N GLY A 51 0.57 -14.00 1.96
CA GLY A 51 0.32 -14.42 0.58
C GLY A 51 -0.07 -15.88 0.47
N TYR A 52 -0.75 -16.41 1.50
CA TYR A 52 -1.27 -17.77 1.51
C TYR A 52 -2.10 -18.06 0.26
N GLY A 53 -1.94 -19.24 -0.30
CA GLY A 53 -2.66 -19.65 -1.51
C GLY A 53 -2.03 -19.24 -2.84
N LEU A 54 -1.04 -18.35 -2.84
CA LEU A 54 -0.29 -17.97 -4.04
C LEU A 54 0.78 -19.00 -4.38
N ASP A 55 1.15 -19.07 -5.66
CA ASP A 55 2.28 -19.90 -6.12
C ASP A 55 3.57 -19.46 -5.43
N GLY A 56 4.30 -20.43 -4.90
CA GLY A 56 5.55 -20.19 -4.16
C GLY A 56 5.35 -19.81 -2.68
N TYR A 57 4.13 -19.89 -2.16
CA TYR A 57 3.90 -19.78 -0.72
C TYR A 57 4.63 -20.90 0.04
N SER A 58 5.22 -20.56 1.15
CA SER A 58 5.76 -21.49 2.14
C SER A 58 5.64 -20.87 3.53
N ASP A 59 5.62 -21.68 4.57
CA ASP A 59 5.60 -21.23 5.98
C ASP A 59 6.91 -20.54 6.40
N ASP A 60 7.93 -20.56 5.55
CA ASP A 60 9.14 -19.74 5.70
C ASP A 60 8.84 -18.29 5.29
N GLN A 61 8.56 -17.45 6.29
CA GLN A 61 8.23 -16.03 6.12
C GLN A 61 9.29 -15.21 5.36
N ALA A 62 10.54 -15.69 5.29
CA ALA A 62 11.60 -15.08 4.51
C ALA A 62 11.39 -15.19 2.99
N LYS A 63 10.48 -16.07 2.55
CA LYS A 63 10.21 -16.36 1.14
C LYS A 63 8.76 -16.05 0.77
N ALA A 64 8.35 -14.81 0.95
CA ALA A 64 7.03 -14.38 0.51
C ALA A 64 6.83 -14.60 -1.00
N PRO A 65 5.63 -15.03 -1.44
CA PRO A 65 5.30 -15.16 -2.86
C PRO A 65 5.56 -13.88 -3.65
N ALA A 66 6.04 -14.04 -4.89
CA ALA A 66 6.38 -12.90 -5.75
C ALA A 66 5.18 -11.98 -6.05
N ASP A 67 3.98 -12.56 -6.08
CA ASP A 67 2.72 -11.87 -6.37
C ASP A 67 1.92 -11.48 -5.11
N SER A 68 2.47 -11.69 -3.90
CA SER A 68 1.86 -11.20 -2.68
C SER A 68 1.89 -9.66 -2.63
N TYR A 69 0.86 -9.03 -2.04
CA TYR A 69 0.77 -7.57 -2.01
C TYR A 69 2.00 -6.93 -1.35
N GLN A 70 2.50 -7.53 -0.29
CA GLN A 70 3.67 -7.02 0.42
C GLN A 70 4.94 -7.06 -0.44
N THR A 71 5.15 -8.12 -1.25
CA THR A 71 6.27 -8.20 -2.19
C THR A 71 6.13 -7.15 -3.29
N LEU A 72 4.92 -6.91 -3.78
CA LEU A 72 4.64 -5.88 -4.79
C LEU A 72 4.87 -4.46 -4.23
N VAL A 73 4.47 -4.19 -2.99
CA VAL A 73 4.76 -2.92 -2.30
C VAL A 73 6.26 -2.73 -2.09
N ALA A 74 6.98 -3.77 -1.63
CA ALA A 74 8.43 -3.72 -1.47
C ALA A 74 9.16 -3.43 -2.80
N LYS A 75 8.69 -4.05 -3.88
CA LYS A 75 9.20 -3.80 -5.24
C LYS A 75 8.96 -2.36 -5.69
N PHE A 76 7.79 -1.80 -5.40
CA PHE A 76 7.51 -0.39 -5.66
C PHE A 76 8.44 0.53 -4.86
N LEU A 77 8.71 0.22 -3.60
CA LEU A 77 9.59 1.00 -2.71
C LEU A 77 11.08 0.80 -3.00
N HIS A 78 11.44 -0.07 -3.95
CA HIS A 78 12.82 -0.48 -4.24
C HIS A 78 13.57 -1.00 -3.00
N THR A 79 12.86 -1.71 -2.13
CA THR A 79 13.39 -2.30 -0.90
C THR A 79 13.04 -3.78 -0.79
N GLN A 80 13.49 -4.42 0.28
CA GLN A 80 13.02 -5.75 0.68
C GLN A 80 11.99 -5.59 1.79
N SER A 81 10.92 -6.38 1.75
CA SER A 81 9.99 -6.46 2.88
C SER A 81 10.55 -7.38 3.95
N VAL A 82 10.34 -7.02 5.21
CA VAL A 82 10.41 -7.96 6.32
C VAL A 82 8.97 -8.31 6.67
N ASN A 83 8.61 -9.59 6.58
CA ASN A 83 7.25 -10.05 6.81
C ASN A 83 7.15 -10.76 8.16
N TYR A 84 6.36 -10.22 9.05
CA TYR A 84 6.01 -10.78 10.35
C TYR A 84 4.55 -11.27 10.42
N ALA A 85 3.86 -11.29 9.30
CA ALA A 85 2.52 -11.88 9.24
C ALA A 85 2.59 -13.40 9.47
N VAL A 86 1.57 -13.95 10.08
CA VAL A 86 1.45 -15.38 10.34
C VAL A 86 0.06 -15.83 9.90
N THR A 87 0.02 -16.88 9.08
CA THR A 87 -1.23 -17.49 8.62
C THR A 87 -2.08 -17.91 9.82
N GLY A 88 -3.37 -17.57 9.82
CA GLY A 88 -4.31 -17.87 10.88
C GLY A 88 -4.32 -16.89 12.07
N ASN A 89 -3.40 -15.93 12.14
CA ASN A 89 -3.37 -14.95 13.23
C ASN A 89 -4.66 -14.14 13.30
N ASN A 90 -5.19 -13.98 14.52
CA ASN A 90 -6.18 -12.98 14.88
C ASN A 90 -5.52 -11.75 15.55
N SER A 91 -6.31 -10.80 16.02
CA SER A 91 -5.79 -9.59 16.66
C SER A 91 -5.05 -9.85 17.97
N ASP A 92 -5.43 -10.86 18.77
CA ASP A 92 -4.72 -11.23 19.99
C ASP A 92 -3.33 -11.79 19.69
N ASP A 93 -3.22 -12.65 18.68
CA ASP A 93 -1.94 -13.20 18.22
C ASP A 93 -1.02 -12.11 17.68
N CYS A 94 -1.58 -11.15 16.94
CA CYS A 94 -0.85 -9.98 16.46
C CYS A 94 -0.32 -9.14 17.64
N ILE A 95 -1.11 -8.91 18.68
CA ILE A 95 -0.68 -8.19 19.90
C ILE A 95 0.47 -8.95 20.59
N GLN A 96 0.38 -10.27 20.71
CA GLN A 96 1.44 -11.09 21.33
C GLN A 96 2.73 -11.00 20.51
N LEU A 97 2.64 -11.09 19.18
CA LEU A 97 3.78 -10.95 18.29
C LEU A 97 4.43 -9.57 18.43
N LEU A 98 3.63 -8.50 18.40
CA LEU A 98 4.11 -7.12 18.54
C LEU A 98 4.78 -6.85 19.88
N ARG A 99 4.45 -7.60 20.95
CA ARG A 99 5.09 -7.52 22.26
C ARG A 99 6.35 -8.36 22.38
N SER A 100 6.68 -9.16 21.37
CA SER A 100 7.87 -10.02 21.38
C SER A 100 9.16 -9.25 21.10
N ALA A 101 10.30 -9.78 21.53
CA ALA A 101 11.62 -9.23 21.23
C ALA A 101 11.94 -9.23 19.72
N THR A 102 11.39 -10.18 18.98
CA THR A 102 11.53 -10.26 17.51
C THR A 102 10.91 -9.03 16.82
N ALA A 103 9.75 -8.55 17.30
CA ALA A 103 9.13 -7.35 16.78
C ALA A 103 9.89 -6.08 17.18
N ASP A 104 10.55 -6.05 18.34
CA ASP A 104 11.37 -4.91 18.77
C ASP A 104 12.50 -4.60 17.78
N GLU A 105 13.23 -5.63 17.35
CA GLU A 105 14.30 -5.49 16.37
C GLU A 105 13.78 -5.02 15.00
N ALA A 106 12.64 -5.57 14.57
CA ALA A 106 12.02 -5.23 13.30
C ALA A 106 11.53 -3.79 13.22
N LEU A 107 10.92 -3.31 14.31
CA LEU A 107 10.25 -2.01 14.34
C LEU A 107 11.20 -0.84 14.62
N ALA A 108 12.39 -1.11 15.19
CA ALA A 108 13.34 -0.07 15.60
C ALA A 108 13.72 0.90 14.47
N ASP A 109 13.87 0.40 13.24
CA ASP A 109 14.31 1.18 12.08
C ASP A 109 13.29 1.11 10.91
N THR A 110 12.00 0.84 11.20
CA THR A 110 10.98 0.73 10.17
C THR A 110 10.39 2.10 9.83
N ASP A 111 10.36 2.42 8.53
CA ASP A 111 9.76 3.66 8.00
C ASP A 111 8.31 3.48 7.56
N ILE A 112 7.97 2.28 7.03
CA ILE A 112 6.65 1.97 6.50
C ILE A 112 6.18 0.63 7.07
N ILE A 113 4.98 0.63 7.60
CA ILE A 113 4.31 -0.57 8.11
C ILE A 113 3.02 -0.80 7.33
N THR A 114 2.78 -2.03 6.86
CA THR A 114 1.46 -2.47 6.42
C THR A 114 0.88 -3.47 7.42
N LEU A 115 -0.41 -3.34 7.69
CA LEU A 115 -1.15 -4.19 8.61
C LEU A 115 -2.42 -4.71 7.93
N SER A 116 -2.59 -6.04 7.89
CA SER A 116 -3.80 -6.72 7.42
C SER A 116 -4.22 -7.73 8.48
N ILE A 117 -5.19 -7.37 9.31
CA ILE A 117 -5.62 -8.16 10.48
C ILE A 117 -7.11 -7.97 10.76
N GLY A 118 -7.75 -8.92 11.41
CA GLY A 118 -9.14 -8.84 11.85
C GLY A 118 -10.06 -9.85 11.16
N SER A 119 -9.65 -10.40 10.01
CA SER A 119 -10.45 -11.42 9.31
C SER A 119 -10.68 -12.66 10.18
N ASN A 120 -9.67 -13.12 10.89
CA ASN A 120 -9.73 -14.29 11.75
C ASN A 120 -10.44 -14.04 13.08
N ASP A 121 -10.61 -12.79 13.48
CA ASP A 121 -11.44 -12.44 14.65
C ASP A 121 -12.93 -12.78 14.42
N LEU A 122 -13.38 -12.82 13.16
CA LEU A 122 -14.71 -13.30 12.76
C LEU A 122 -14.71 -14.73 12.23
N LEU A 123 -13.76 -15.09 11.37
CA LEU A 123 -13.75 -16.36 10.66
C LEU A 123 -13.64 -17.55 11.62
N LEU A 124 -12.76 -17.49 12.61
CA LEU A 124 -12.55 -18.60 13.54
C LEU A 124 -13.80 -18.86 14.42
N PRO A 125 -14.43 -17.86 15.08
CA PRO A 125 -15.69 -18.05 15.79
C PRO A 125 -16.84 -18.51 14.89
N PHE A 126 -16.92 -17.99 13.65
CA PHE A 126 -17.92 -18.42 12.68
C PHE A 126 -17.78 -19.92 12.37
N ILE A 127 -16.58 -20.40 12.09
CA ILE A 127 -16.29 -21.81 11.81
C ILE A 127 -16.64 -22.66 13.03
N GLN A 128 -16.30 -22.22 14.26
CA GLN A 128 -16.64 -22.93 15.48
C GLN A 128 -18.16 -23.13 15.63
N ILE A 129 -18.95 -22.07 15.40
CA ILE A 129 -20.41 -22.14 15.47
C ILE A 129 -20.96 -23.11 14.42
N VAL A 130 -20.44 -23.08 13.19
CA VAL A 130 -20.85 -24.01 12.11
C VAL A 130 -20.54 -25.45 12.49
N MET A 131 -19.37 -25.72 13.05
CA MET A 131 -18.96 -27.08 13.44
C MET A 131 -19.78 -27.60 14.61
N ASP A 132 -20.05 -26.77 15.61
CA ASP A 132 -20.87 -27.13 16.77
C ASP A 132 -22.29 -27.49 16.33
N GLU A 133 -22.90 -26.69 15.45
CA GLU A 133 -24.24 -26.94 14.93
C GLU A 133 -24.31 -28.23 14.08
N LEU A 134 -23.31 -28.46 13.24
CA LEU A 134 -23.22 -29.65 12.41
C LEU A 134 -22.73 -30.89 13.17
N GLN A 135 -22.39 -30.75 14.47
CA GLN A 135 -21.84 -31.80 15.33
C GLN A 135 -20.56 -32.42 14.75
N ILE A 136 -19.76 -31.62 14.05
CA ILE A 136 -18.48 -32.03 13.54
C ILE A 136 -17.48 -31.88 14.69
N GLN A 137 -16.88 -32.99 15.12
CA GLN A 137 -15.82 -32.99 16.14
C GLN A 137 -14.46 -32.96 15.44
N PRO A 138 -13.79 -31.83 15.33
CA PRO A 138 -12.41 -31.83 14.82
C PRO A 138 -11.50 -32.35 15.93
N GLU A 139 -10.61 -33.27 15.58
CA GLU A 139 -9.58 -33.75 16.51
C GLU A 139 -8.61 -32.64 16.92
N THR A 140 -8.48 -31.58 16.09
CA THR A 140 -7.83 -30.29 16.39
C THR A 140 -8.36 -29.21 15.45
N LEU A 141 -8.87 -28.08 16.02
CA LEU A 141 -9.12 -26.86 15.27
C LEU A 141 -7.79 -26.10 15.12
N ASP A 142 -6.96 -26.53 14.19
CA ASP A 142 -5.82 -25.74 13.77
C ASP A 142 -6.27 -24.83 12.61
N PRO A 143 -6.13 -23.49 12.74
CA PRO A 143 -6.52 -22.54 11.71
C PRO A 143 -5.94 -22.87 10.32
N ALA A 144 -4.69 -23.33 10.24
CA ALA A 144 -4.06 -23.72 8.99
C ALA A 144 -4.75 -24.92 8.33
N SER A 145 -5.23 -25.91 9.13
CA SER A 145 -6.00 -27.04 8.61
C SER A 145 -7.36 -26.62 8.05
N ILE A 146 -8.00 -25.62 8.65
CA ILE A 146 -9.27 -25.08 8.19
C ILE A 146 -9.06 -24.33 6.86
N GLU A 147 -8.05 -23.47 6.78
CA GLU A 147 -7.70 -22.76 5.56
C GLU A 147 -7.37 -23.70 4.42
N GLU A 148 -6.65 -24.80 4.69
CA GLU A 148 -6.33 -25.83 3.71
C GLU A 148 -7.61 -26.54 3.21
N GLN A 149 -8.57 -26.83 4.07
CA GLN A 149 -9.85 -27.43 3.68
C GLN A 149 -10.70 -26.47 2.83
N LEU A 150 -10.76 -25.19 3.18
CA LEU A 150 -11.45 -24.16 2.38
C LEU A 150 -10.83 -24.03 0.99
N LYS A 151 -9.50 -24.05 0.91
CA LYS A 151 -8.75 -24.00 -0.35
C LYS A 151 -8.98 -25.24 -1.22
N ASN A 152 -8.97 -26.42 -0.62
CA ASN A 152 -9.16 -27.69 -1.35
C ASN A 152 -10.60 -27.90 -1.82
N GLY A 153 -11.54 -27.09 -1.32
CA GLY A 153 -12.95 -27.12 -1.68
C GLY A 153 -13.71 -28.30 -1.10
N PHE A 154 -15.00 -28.13 -0.96
CA PHE A 154 -15.92 -29.15 -0.48
C PHE A 154 -16.49 -29.92 -1.69
N THR A 155 -16.42 -31.24 -1.63
CA THR A 155 -17.15 -32.08 -2.56
C THR A 155 -18.58 -32.24 -2.04
N ILE A 156 -19.58 -31.79 -2.79
CA ILE A 156 -20.98 -32.06 -2.46
C ILE A 156 -21.23 -33.56 -2.72
N PRO A 157 -21.51 -34.38 -1.69
CA PRO A 157 -21.80 -35.76 -1.89
C PRO A 157 -23.00 -35.90 -2.84
N SER A 158 -23.04 -36.93 -3.67
CA SER A 158 -24.24 -37.29 -4.42
C SER A 158 -25.27 -37.92 -3.45
N ALA A 159 -25.88 -37.07 -2.63
CA ALA A 159 -26.90 -37.47 -1.67
C ALA A 159 -28.24 -37.77 -2.44
N ASP A 160 -29.01 -38.68 -1.89
CA ASP A 160 -30.38 -38.83 -2.39
C ASP A 160 -31.25 -37.61 -2.05
N LEU A 161 -32.45 -37.49 -2.66
CA LEU A 161 -33.33 -36.31 -2.46
C LEU A 161 -33.73 -36.10 -0.98
N SER A 162 -33.77 -37.13 -0.16
CA SER A 162 -34.16 -37.06 1.24
C SER A 162 -33.04 -36.51 2.09
N GLU A 163 -31.82 -36.96 1.87
CA GLU A 163 -30.60 -36.42 2.51
C GLU A 163 -30.35 -34.97 2.13
N MET A 164 -30.58 -34.62 0.86
CA MET A 164 -30.46 -33.25 0.36
C MET A 164 -31.44 -32.31 1.08
N ALA A 165 -32.70 -32.75 1.29
CA ALA A 165 -33.73 -31.97 2.00
C ALA A 165 -33.32 -31.72 3.46
N GLU A 166 -32.71 -32.72 4.13
CA GLU A 166 -32.22 -32.57 5.51
C GLU A 166 -31.03 -31.57 5.56
N TYR A 167 -30.07 -31.67 4.64
CA TYR A 167 -28.96 -30.71 4.55
C TYR A 167 -29.43 -29.29 4.31
N LEU A 168 -30.39 -29.07 3.40
CA LEU A 168 -30.97 -27.76 3.15
C LEU A 168 -31.65 -27.19 4.39
N LYS A 169 -32.40 -28.01 5.13
CA LYS A 169 -33.05 -27.59 6.36
C LYS A 169 -32.03 -27.19 7.44
N LYS A 170 -30.95 -27.97 7.62
CA LYS A 170 -29.87 -27.62 8.55
C LYS A 170 -29.15 -26.34 8.13
N ALA A 171 -28.91 -26.16 6.83
CA ALA A 171 -28.31 -24.92 6.32
C ALA A 171 -29.21 -23.70 6.58
N GLU A 172 -30.54 -23.81 6.40
CA GLU A 172 -31.47 -22.72 6.71
C GLU A 172 -31.48 -22.39 8.21
N GLN A 173 -31.50 -23.40 9.09
CA GLN A 173 -31.42 -23.22 10.53
C GLN A 173 -30.11 -22.56 10.96
N LEU A 174 -28.99 -22.99 10.41
CA LEU A 174 -27.70 -22.39 10.66
C LEU A 174 -27.66 -20.94 10.20
N MET A 175 -28.17 -20.61 9.03
CA MET A 175 -28.25 -19.24 8.54
C MET A 175 -29.12 -18.35 9.43
N GLU A 176 -30.20 -18.85 9.99
CA GLU A 176 -31.05 -18.14 10.93
C GLU A 176 -30.29 -17.86 12.26
N GLN A 177 -29.57 -18.84 12.79
CA GLN A 177 -28.75 -18.68 14.00
C GLN A 177 -27.58 -17.71 13.82
N LEU A 178 -27.01 -17.67 12.63
CA LEU A 178 -25.89 -16.77 12.30
C LEU A 178 -26.35 -15.35 11.99
N SER A 179 -27.62 -15.12 11.68
CA SER A 179 -28.14 -13.80 11.25
C SER A 179 -28.11 -12.71 12.36
N ASP A 180 -28.15 -13.13 13.62
CA ASP A 180 -28.06 -12.23 14.82
C ASP A 180 -27.33 -12.99 15.93
N ASN A 181 -26.09 -13.38 15.68
CA ASN A 181 -25.32 -14.19 16.60
C ASN A 181 -24.55 -13.35 17.62
N ALA A 182 -24.94 -13.44 18.90
CA ALA A 182 -24.36 -12.65 19.99
C ALA A 182 -22.82 -12.84 20.12
N THR A 183 -22.29 -14.03 19.82
CA THR A 183 -20.85 -14.29 19.87
C THR A 183 -20.12 -13.53 18.76
N LEU A 184 -20.63 -13.52 17.53
CA LEU A 184 -20.02 -12.79 16.41
C LEU A 184 -20.07 -11.29 16.62
N HIS A 185 -21.19 -10.75 17.11
CA HIS A 185 -21.29 -9.33 17.50
C HIS A 185 -20.30 -8.97 18.61
N ALA A 186 -20.16 -9.83 19.63
CA ALA A 186 -19.21 -9.60 20.70
C ALA A 186 -17.75 -9.62 20.20
N GLN A 187 -17.40 -10.49 19.26
CA GLN A 187 -16.07 -10.51 18.65
C GLN A 187 -15.80 -9.26 17.81
N ALA A 188 -16.77 -8.84 16.99
CA ALA A 188 -16.65 -7.60 16.22
C ALA A 188 -16.47 -6.38 17.13
N ALA A 189 -17.23 -6.28 18.22
CA ALA A 189 -17.09 -5.20 19.20
C ALA A 189 -15.73 -5.24 19.95
N ALA A 190 -15.24 -6.44 20.30
CA ALA A 190 -13.96 -6.60 20.97
C ALA A 190 -12.76 -6.23 20.08
N PHE A 191 -12.91 -6.36 18.78
CA PHE A 191 -11.86 -6.02 17.82
C PHE A 191 -11.44 -4.54 17.91
N GLU A 192 -12.34 -3.62 18.20
CA GLU A 192 -12.01 -2.19 18.30
C GLU A 192 -10.92 -1.94 19.36
N GLU A 193 -11.07 -2.48 20.58
CA GLU A 193 -10.07 -2.33 21.64
C GLU A 193 -8.73 -2.97 21.30
N LYS A 194 -8.78 -4.16 20.68
CA LYS A 194 -7.58 -4.88 20.25
C LYS A 194 -6.86 -4.12 19.15
N PHE A 195 -7.56 -3.59 18.16
CA PHE A 195 -6.98 -2.79 17.10
C PHE A 195 -6.33 -1.49 17.62
N GLN A 196 -6.97 -0.83 18.60
CA GLN A 196 -6.36 0.31 19.31
C GLN A 196 -5.07 -0.09 20.02
N THR A 197 -5.06 -1.27 20.66
CA THR A 197 -3.86 -1.81 21.31
C THR A 197 -2.74 -2.07 20.32
N ILE A 198 -3.05 -2.64 19.16
CA ILE A 198 -2.08 -2.85 18.07
C ILE A 198 -1.47 -1.51 17.63
N LEU A 199 -2.30 -0.51 17.34
CA LEU A 199 -1.82 0.81 16.93
C LEU A 199 -0.95 1.48 18.01
N ALA A 200 -1.35 1.38 19.28
CA ALA A 200 -0.56 1.94 20.39
C ALA A 200 0.84 1.31 20.48
N ILE A 201 0.94 -0.02 20.34
CA ILE A 201 2.24 -0.73 20.36
C ILE A 201 3.08 -0.32 19.14
N LEU A 202 2.48 -0.23 17.95
CA LEU A 202 3.19 0.18 16.73
C LEU A 202 3.74 1.62 16.88
N HIS A 203 2.95 2.55 17.40
CA HIS A 203 3.40 3.94 17.63
C HIS A 203 4.47 4.03 18.74
N GLU A 204 4.41 3.20 19.76
CA GLU A 204 5.43 3.14 20.80
C GLU A 204 6.77 2.64 20.23
N LYS A 205 6.76 1.56 19.44
CA LYS A 205 7.97 0.89 18.95
C LYS A 205 8.53 1.49 17.66
N ALA A 206 7.67 2.08 16.83
CA ALA A 206 8.02 2.71 15.55
C ALA A 206 7.39 4.10 15.43
N PRO A 207 7.76 5.08 16.29
CA PRO A 207 7.07 6.37 16.38
C PRO A 207 7.18 7.25 15.13
N ASN A 208 8.08 6.94 14.22
CA ASN A 208 8.28 7.68 12.96
C ASN A 208 7.78 6.93 11.74
N ALA A 209 7.24 5.72 11.91
CA ALA A 209 6.75 4.91 10.79
C ALA A 209 5.38 5.38 10.31
N ASP A 210 5.20 5.41 8.99
CA ASP A 210 3.89 5.56 8.38
C ASP A 210 3.17 4.22 8.38
N ILE A 211 2.01 4.14 9.03
CA ILE A 211 1.21 2.92 9.15
C ILE A 211 0.09 2.94 8.12
N TYR A 212 -0.04 1.87 7.35
CA TYR A 212 -1.10 1.61 6.36
C TYR A 212 -1.84 0.34 6.76
N ALA A 213 -3.08 0.46 7.22
CA ALA A 213 -3.88 -0.70 7.60
C ALA A 213 -5.04 -0.90 6.63
N THR A 214 -5.23 -2.13 6.16
CA THR A 214 -6.39 -2.50 5.35
C THR A 214 -7.59 -2.77 6.23
N ASN A 215 -8.78 -2.33 5.80
CA ASN A 215 -10.01 -2.88 6.33
C ASN A 215 -10.25 -4.32 5.81
N ILE A 216 -11.35 -4.94 6.21
CA ILE A 216 -11.68 -6.32 5.83
C ILE A 216 -12.65 -6.30 4.64
N TYR A 217 -12.38 -7.08 3.61
CA TYR A 217 -13.32 -7.31 2.51
C TYR A 217 -14.24 -8.50 2.80
N ASN A 218 -15.38 -8.54 2.12
CA ASN A 218 -16.30 -9.68 2.16
C ASN A 218 -15.92 -10.68 1.06
N PRO A 219 -15.36 -11.85 1.41
CA PRO A 219 -14.97 -12.83 0.42
C PRO A 219 -16.16 -13.57 -0.22
N PHE A 220 -17.37 -13.40 0.31
CA PHE A 220 -18.58 -14.09 -0.12
C PHE A 220 -19.64 -13.14 -0.69
N ALA A 221 -19.28 -11.91 -1.06
CA ALA A 221 -20.23 -10.89 -1.50
C ALA A 221 -21.12 -11.33 -2.67
N SER A 222 -20.62 -12.20 -3.57
CA SER A 222 -21.39 -12.75 -4.69
C SER A 222 -22.21 -14.00 -4.33
N VAL A 223 -22.08 -14.52 -3.10
CA VAL A 223 -22.82 -15.70 -2.65
C VAL A 223 -24.09 -15.25 -1.95
N PRO A 224 -25.28 -15.41 -2.55
CA PRO A 224 -26.54 -14.93 -1.95
C PRO A 224 -26.73 -15.45 -0.53
N LYS A 225 -27.31 -14.64 0.35
CA LYS A 225 -27.52 -14.89 1.79
C LYS A 225 -26.23 -14.99 2.61
N ILE A 226 -25.23 -15.77 2.18
CA ILE A 226 -23.94 -15.89 2.89
C ILE A 226 -23.20 -14.55 2.85
N GLY A 227 -23.15 -13.92 1.68
CA GLY A 227 -22.55 -12.59 1.54
C GLY A 227 -23.27 -11.53 2.36
N GLU A 228 -24.60 -11.50 2.35
CA GLU A 228 -25.42 -10.58 3.16
C GLU A 228 -25.15 -10.80 4.67
N LEU A 229 -25.06 -12.05 5.10
CA LEU A 229 -24.78 -12.41 6.48
C LEU A 229 -23.37 -12.00 6.91
N ALA A 230 -22.37 -12.30 6.09
CA ALA A 230 -20.99 -11.93 6.36
C ALA A 230 -20.83 -10.42 6.47
N ASP A 231 -21.54 -9.66 5.62
CA ASP A 231 -21.48 -8.20 5.63
C ASP A 231 -21.92 -7.58 6.96
N ILE A 232 -22.88 -8.17 7.68
CA ILE A 232 -23.32 -7.66 8.98
C ILE A 232 -22.11 -7.49 9.91
N TYR A 233 -21.35 -8.54 10.11
CA TYR A 233 -20.20 -8.56 11.04
C TYR A 233 -18.96 -7.86 10.47
N ILE A 234 -18.74 -7.97 9.16
CA ILE A 234 -17.62 -7.28 8.49
C ILE A 234 -17.77 -5.77 8.58
N GLN A 235 -19.00 -5.24 8.43
CA GLN A 235 -19.25 -3.80 8.58
C GLN A 235 -19.01 -3.33 10.02
N GLU A 236 -19.36 -4.13 11.03
CA GLU A 236 -19.08 -3.82 12.43
C GLU A 236 -17.57 -3.72 12.70
N ILE A 237 -16.76 -4.69 12.23
CA ILE A 237 -15.30 -4.60 12.34
C ILE A 237 -14.76 -3.41 11.53
N ASN A 238 -15.28 -3.18 10.33
CA ASN A 238 -14.81 -2.08 9.48
C ASN A 238 -15.12 -0.70 10.09
N GLN A 239 -16.10 -0.58 10.97
CA GLN A 239 -16.32 0.63 11.73
C GLN A 239 -15.12 0.97 12.64
N ALA A 240 -14.53 -0.04 13.31
CA ALA A 240 -13.36 0.15 14.16
C ALA A 240 -12.15 0.73 13.40
N PHE A 241 -11.96 0.33 12.14
CA PHE A 241 -10.93 0.93 11.28
C PHE A 241 -11.23 2.40 10.97
N SER A 242 -12.47 2.74 10.66
CA SER A 242 -12.87 4.11 10.32
C SER A 242 -12.71 5.07 11.49
N ASP A 243 -13.04 4.65 12.70
CA ASP A 243 -13.03 5.47 13.90
C ASP A 243 -11.61 5.88 14.34
N LYS A 244 -10.58 5.17 13.89
CA LYS A 244 -9.18 5.41 14.23
C LYS A 244 -8.31 5.89 13.05
N ALA A 245 -8.90 6.20 11.91
CA ALA A 245 -8.17 6.61 10.70
C ALA A 245 -7.34 7.90 10.86
N ALA A 246 -7.43 8.60 11.98
CA ALA A 246 -6.55 9.74 12.29
C ALA A 246 -5.12 9.32 12.69
N ASP A 247 -4.96 8.10 13.19
CA ASP A 247 -3.69 7.58 13.74
C ASP A 247 -2.89 6.77 12.70
N TYR A 248 -3.47 6.50 11.54
CA TYR A 248 -2.87 5.73 10.45
C TYR A 248 -3.56 6.06 9.11
N THR A 249 -3.04 5.52 8.02
CA THR A 249 -3.70 5.60 6.71
C THR A 249 -4.57 4.36 6.49
N LEU A 250 -5.89 4.53 6.46
CA LEU A 250 -6.83 3.47 6.12
C LEU A 250 -6.74 3.14 4.63
N ILE A 251 -6.58 1.88 4.32
CA ILE A 251 -6.63 1.33 2.96
C ILE A 251 -7.97 0.59 2.79
N ASP A 252 -8.88 1.19 2.06
CA ASP A 252 -10.18 0.58 1.78
C ASP A 252 -10.05 -0.51 0.73
N VAL A 253 -10.01 -1.76 1.18
CA VAL A 253 -10.07 -2.94 0.32
C VAL A 253 -11.50 -3.50 0.19
N TYR A 254 -12.39 -3.14 1.12
CA TYR A 254 -13.77 -3.62 1.12
C TYR A 254 -14.50 -3.23 -0.17
N THR A 255 -14.53 -1.94 -0.50
CA THR A 255 -15.28 -1.44 -1.67
C THR A 255 -14.83 -2.07 -3.00
N PRO A 256 -13.54 -2.05 -3.39
CA PRO A 256 -13.14 -2.64 -4.66
C PRO A 256 -13.21 -4.16 -4.70
N PHE A 257 -13.15 -4.83 -3.55
CA PHE A 257 -13.34 -6.28 -3.50
C PHE A 257 -14.82 -6.65 -3.62
N HIS A 258 -15.73 -5.88 -3.02
CA HIS A 258 -17.16 -6.07 -3.18
C HIS A 258 -17.61 -5.92 -4.64
N GLU A 259 -17.04 -4.96 -5.39
CA GLU A 259 -17.35 -4.74 -6.80
C GLU A 259 -16.75 -5.80 -7.74
N LYS A 260 -15.64 -6.45 -7.37
CA LYS A 260 -14.85 -7.35 -8.23
C LYS A 260 -14.51 -8.67 -7.55
N GLU A 261 -15.32 -9.14 -6.63
CA GLU A 261 -15.02 -10.31 -5.80
C GLU A 261 -14.58 -11.52 -6.62
N LEU A 262 -15.34 -11.92 -7.65
CA LEU A 262 -15.01 -13.08 -8.50
C LEU A 262 -13.65 -12.96 -9.25
N THR A 263 -13.04 -11.79 -9.25
CA THR A 263 -11.72 -11.58 -9.82
C THR A 263 -10.66 -11.52 -8.72
N ASN A 264 -10.99 -10.90 -7.59
CA ASN A 264 -10.06 -10.57 -6.51
C ASN A 264 -9.94 -11.66 -5.44
N VAL A 265 -10.89 -12.61 -5.37
CA VAL A 265 -10.92 -13.69 -4.39
C VAL A 265 -10.86 -15.05 -5.08
N ASN A 266 -10.36 -16.07 -4.40
CA ASN A 266 -10.21 -17.43 -4.94
C ASN A 266 -11.50 -18.27 -4.80
N ILE A 267 -12.67 -17.69 -5.10
CA ILE A 267 -13.94 -18.41 -5.14
C ILE A 267 -14.18 -18.95 -6.54
N ASP A 268 -14.45 -20.25 -6.67
CA ASP A 268 -14.75 -20.89 -7.94
C ASP A 268 -16.02 -21.74 -7.88
N PHE A 269 -17.03 -21.34 -8.66
CA PHE A 269 -18.30 -22.05 -8.84
C PHE A 269 -18.39 -22.83 -10.16
N LYS A 270 -17.31 -22.88 -10.95
CA LYS A 270 -17.34 -23.42 -12.33
C LYS A 270 -17.50 -24.92 -12.40
N GLN A 271 -17.27 -25.63 -11.30
CA GLN A 271 -17.44 -27.08 -11.27
C GLN A 271 -18.72 -27.46 -10.53
N PRO A 272 -19.69 -28.17 -11.19
CA PRO A 272 -21.01 -28.41 -10.61
C PRO A 272 -21.03 -29.29 -9.36
N TYR A 273 -19.90 -29.92 -9.01
CA TYR A 273 -19.80 -30.81 -7.84
C TYR A 273 -18.67 -30.43 -6.87
N ARG A 274 -17.99 -29.32 -7.12
CA ARG A 274 -16.91 -28.82 -6.27
C ARG A 274 -17.07 -27.33 -6.08
N LEU A 275 -17.37 -26.96 -4.86
CA LEU A 275 -17.45 -25.57 -4.42
C LEU A 275 -16.13 -25.19 -3.77
N GLN A 276 -15.36 -24.33 -4.40
CA GLN A 276 -14.17 -23.75 -3.80
C GLN A 276 -14.57 -22.41 -3.19
N LEU A 277 -14.47 -22.32 -1.86
CA LEU A 277 -14.79 -21.13 -1.07
C LEU A 277 -13.52 -20.61 -0.38
N ASP A 278 -12.42 -20.54 -1.11
CA ASP A 278 -11.20 -19.98 -0.58
C ASP A 278 -11.34 -18.46 -0.40
N PRO A 279 -11.36 -17.93 0.84
CA PRO A 279 -11.58 -16.52 1.11
C PRO A 279 -10.38 -15.63 0.79
N HIS A 280 -9.23 -16.23 0.44
CA HIS A 280 -8.00 -15.50 0.21
C HIS A 280 -8.00 -14.74 -1.12
N PRO A 281 -7.24 -13.63 -1.20
CA PRO A 281 -7.11 -12.89 -2.43
C PRO A 281 -6.46 -13.72 -3.54
N SER A 282 -6.97 -13.61 -4.74
CA SER A 282 -6.30 -14.09 -5.96
C SER A 282 -5.02 -13.28 -6.24
N VAL A 283 -4.25 -13.69 -7.26
CA VAL A 283 -3.12 -12.87 -7.78
C VAL A 283 -3.61 -11.46 -8.12
N GLN A 284 -4.78 -11.31 -8.73
CA GLN A 284 -5.39 -10.02 -9.05
C GLN A 284 -5.81 -9.26 -7.79
N GLY A 285 -6.31 -9.96 -6.78
CA GLY A 285 -6.66 -9.38 -5.48
C GLY A 285 -5.43 -8.81 -4.77
N HIS A 286 -4.34 -9.57 -4.71
CA HIS A 286 -3.08 -9.08 -4.16
C HIS A 286 -2.54 -7.87 -4.93
N ALA A 287 -2.61 -7.88 -6.25
CA ALA A 287 -2.23 -6.72 -7.07
C ALA A 287 -3.10 -5.49 -6.78
N ALA A 288 -4.42 -5.68 -6.58
CA ALA A 288 -5.33 -4.59 -6.21
C ALA A 288 -5.01 -4.01 -4.83
N ILE A 289 -4.74 -4.85 -3.81
CA ILE A 289 -4.30 -4.39 -2.48
C ILE A 289 -2.99 -3.60 -2.59
N ALA A 290 -2.01 -4.12 -3.33
CA ALA A 290 -0.72 -3.45 -3.53
C ALA A 290 -0.89 -2.09 -4.24
N GLU A 291 -1.78 -1.98 -5.22
CA GLU A 291 -2.08 -0.72 -5.91
C GLU A 291 -2.66 0.32 -4.94
N LEU A 292 -3.65 -0.06 -4.13
CA LEU A 292 -4.26 0.83 -3.13
C LEU A 292 -3.21 1.35 -2.13
N ILE A 293 -2.38 0.46 -1.58
CA ILE A 293 -1.31 0.83 -0.65
C ILE A 293 -0.29 1.75 -1.31
N THR A 294 0.18 1.42 -2.52
CA THR A 294 1.19 2.23 -3.22
C THR A 294 0.65 3.59 -3.63
N GLU A 295 -0.63 3.71 -4.00
CA GLU A 295 -1.25 5.01 -4.24
C GLU A 295 -1.36 5.85 -2.96
N ALA A 296 -1.68 5.25 -1.81
CA ALA A 296 -1.68 5.93 -0.52
C ALA A 296 -0.26 6.40 -0.15
N ILE A 297 0.76 5.55 -0.29
CA ILE A 297 2.17 5.91 -0.09
C ILE A 297 2.57 7.08 -1.00
N LYS A 298 2.20 7.05 -2.29
CA LYS A 298 2.46 8.15 -3.21
C LYS A 298 1.83 9.46 -2.74
N GLN A 299 0.66 9.42 -2.15
CA GLN A 299 0.00 10.61 -1.60
C GLN A 299 0.70 11.14 -0.35
N THR A 300 1.12 10.26 0.57
CA THR A 300 1.85 10.61 1.79
C THR A 300 3.18 11.30 1.47
N TYR A 301 3.94 10.76 0.52
CA TYR A 301 5.27 11.27 0.17
C TYR A 301 5.25 12.34 -0.94
N ALA A 302 4.07 12.68 -1.47
CA ALA A 302 3.92 13.71 -2.48
C ALA A 302 4.34 15.09 -1.95
N PRO A 303 5.28 15.79 -2.58
CA PRO A 303 5.66 17.12 -2.13
C PRO A 303 4.54 18.14 -2.39
N ASN A 304 4.56 19.24 -1.66
CA ASN A 304 3.66 20.36 -1.90
C ASN A 304 3.75 20.86 -3.34
N ALA A 305 2.67 21.45 -3.86
CA ALA A 305 2.60 21.91 -5.25
C ALA A 305 3.57 23.06 -5.53
N ALA A 306 4.33 22.97 -6.61
CA ALA A 306 5.09 24.10 -7.12
C ALA A 306 4.17 25.23 -7.61
N VAL A 307 4.58 26.50 -7.47
CA VAL A 307 3.79 27.64 -7.90
C VAL A 307 4.38 28.27 -9.16
N LEU A 308 3.66 28.23 -10.27
CA LEU A 308 4.03 28.94 -11.51
C LEU A 308 3.78 30.45 -11.36
N LYS A 309 4.83 31.22 -11.03
CA LYS A 309 4.76 32.68 -10.81
C LYS A 309 4.54 33.42 -12.11
N SER A 310 5.40 33.19 -13.09
CA SER A 310 5.29 33.89 -14.40
C SER A 310 5.65 32.96 -15.54
N LEU A 311 5.09 33.24 -16.72
CA LEU A 311 5.29 32.49 -17.94
C LEU A 311 5.43 33.49 -19.09
N SER A 312 6.49 33.37 -19.89
CA SER A 312 6.74 34.25 -21.03
C SER A 312 7.43 33.53 -22.17
N SER A 313 7.30 34.07 -23.39
CA SER A 313 8.05 33.62 -24.55
C SER A 313 8.91 34.74 -25.08
N GLY A 314 10.21 34.50 -25.21
CA GLY A 314 11.18 35.36 -25.87
C GLY A 314 11.37 35.01 -27.34
N SER A 315 12.34 35.72 -28.00
CA SER A 315 12.76 35.41 -29.38
C SER A 315 13.24 33.97 -29.53
N LYS A 316 13.28 33.44 -30.76
CA LYS A 316 13.75 32.09 -31.09
C LYS A 316 13.04 30.97 -30.30
N LYS A 317 11.73 31.11 -30.11
CA LYS A 317 10.88 30.12 -29.39
C LYS A 317 11.28 29.90 -27.93
N LYS A 318 12.02 30.80 -27.31
CA LYS A 318 12.46 30.65 -25.93
C LYS A 318 11.28 30.79 -24.98
N LEU A 319 10.92 29.70 -24.29
CA LEU A 319 9.97 29.70 -23.18
C LEU A 319 10.72 29.93 -21.87
N THR A 320 10.20 30.81 -21.04
CA THR A 320 10.70 31.03 -19.67
C THR A 320 9.55 30.88 -18.69
N ALA A 321 9.69 29.96 -17.74
CA ALA A 321 8.78 29.76 -16.61
C ALA A 321 9.53 30.08 -15.31
N LYS A 322 8.99 31.01 -14.49
CA LYS A 322 9.50 31.25 -13.14
C LYS A 322 8.59 30.59 -12.13
N ALA A 323 9.18 29.88 -11.20
CA ALA A 323 8.46 29.09 -10.19
C ALA A 323 8.93 29.40 -8.78
N THR A 324 8.07 29.12 -7.81
CA THR A 324 8.45 28.86 -6.43
C THR A 324 8.38 27.35 -6.22
N LEU A 325 9.48 26.77 -5.81
CA LEU A 325 9.59 25.36 -5.44
C LEU A 325 9.34 25.25 -3.93
N PRO A 326 8.47 24.35 -3.46
CA PRO A 326 8.33 24.09 -2.03
C PRO A 326 9.58 23.44 -1.46
N SER A 327 9.81 23.59 -0.15
CA SER A 327 11.02 23.14 0.54
C SER A 327 11.12 21.62 0.63
N ASP A 328 10.02 20.89 0.51
CA ASP A 328 9.89 19.44 0.55
C ASP A 328 10.02 18.76 -0.83
N ALA A 329 10.29 19.53 -1.89
CA ALA A 329 10.45 19.03 -3.25
C ALA A 329 11.90 19.14 -3.75
N ASP A 330 12.38 18.12 -4.45
CA ASP A 330 13.71 18.12 -5.10
C ASP A 330 13.71 18.91 -6.42
N GLY A 331 12.53 19.06 -7.03
CA GLY A 331 12.39 19.76 -8.29
C GLY A 331 10.94 19.84 -8.77
N TYR A 332 10.80 20.28 -10.01
CA TYR A 332 9.52 20.25 -10.71
C TYR A 332 9.69 19.94 -12.18
N GLN A 333 8.71 19.24 -12.73
CA GLN A 333 8.57 19.11 -14.16
C GLN A 333 7.69 20.19 -14.75
N VAL A 334 8.03 20.64 -15.95
CA VAL A 334 7.24 21.59 -16.72
C VAL A 334 6.44 20.80 -17.75
N LEU A 335 5.13 20.88 -17.63
CA LEU A 335 4.17 20.15 -18.45
C LEU A 335 3.50 21.11 -19.44
N TYR A 336 3.28 20.67 -20.68
CA TYR A 336 2.65 21.45 -21.72
C TYR A 336 1.55 20.69 -22.45
N ALA A 337 0.52 21.41 -22.87
CA ALA A 337 -0.54 20.93 -23.75
C ALA A 337 -0.96 22.02 -24.74
N THR A 338 -1.67 21.63 -25.82
CA THR A 338 -2.24 22.56 -26.80
C THR A 338 -3.64 23.04 -26.44
N SER A 339 -4.29 22.45 -25.45
CA SER A 339 -5.55 22.89 -24.87
C SER A 339 -5.48 22.85 -23.34
N LYS A 340 -6.34 23.62 -22.66
CA LYS A 340 -6.33 23.75 -21.19
C LYS A 340 -6.60 22.42 -20.49
N ASN A 341 -7.49 21.62 -21.02
CA ASN A 341 -7.92 20.33 -20.49
C ASN A 341 -7.38 19.15 -21.34
N GLY A 342 -6.33 19.37 -22.12
CA GLY A 342 -5.73 18.34 -22.98
C GLY A 342 -4.71 17.47 -22.25
N ASN A 343 -4.18 16.49 -22.96
CA ASN A 343 -3.12 15.63 -22.46
C ASN A 343 -1.80 16.40 -22.35
N TYR A 344 -1.32 16.60 -21.13
CA TYR A 344 -0.06 17.27 -20.86
C TYR A 344 1.12 16.32 -21.05
N LYS A 345 2.18 16.86 -21.65
CA LYS A 345 3.45 16.13 -21.91
C LYS A 345 4.59 16.86 -21.22
N THR A 346 5.60 16.13 -20.79
CA THR A 346 6.79 16.71 -20.15
C THR A 346 7.62 17.47 -21.17
N LEU A 347 7.90 18.75 -20.85
CA LEU A 347 8.79 19.63 -21.60
C LEU A 347 10.22 19.56 -21.08
N GLY A 348 10.38 19.40 -19.76
CA GLY A 348 11.65 19.21 -19.06
C GLY A 348 11.49 19.34 -17.55
N ASN A 349 12.54 19.02 -16.82
CA ASN A 349 12.62 19.03 -15.37
C ASN A 349 13.69 20.03 -14.90
N THR A 350 13.52 20.57 -13.70
CA THR A 350 14.53 21.44 -13.08
C THR A 350 14.28 21.58 -11.57
N ASN A 351 15.37 21.85 -10.84
CA ASN A 351 15.32 22.28 -9.43
C ASN A 351 15.55 23.79 -9.25
N LYS A 352 15.69 24.55 -10.37
CA LYS A 352 15.95 25.99 -10.36
C LYS A 352 14.65 26.79 -10.33
N LYS A 353 14.67 27.97 -9.71
CA LYS A 353 13.52 28.90 -9.70
C LYS A 353 13.08 29.36 -11.11
N THR A 354 13.90 29.15 -12.12
CA THR A 354 13.60 29.54 -13.51
C THR A 354 13.93 28.38 -14.44
N PHE A 355 12.94 27.91 -15.17
CA PHE A 355 13.08 26.99 -16.28
C PHE A 355 13.11 27.75 -17.60
N GLN A 356 14.08 27.44 -18.46
CA GLN A 356 14.17 28.01 -19.80
C GLN A 356 14.41 26.91 -20.84
N THR A 357 13.69 27.00 -21.95
CA THR A 357 13.87 26.07 -23.06
C THR A 357 13.53 26.71 -24.40
N ASN A 358 14.18 26.25 -25.45
CA ASN A 358 13.86 26.50 -26.86
C ASN A 358 13.48 25.22 -27.60
N SER A 359 12.85 24.30 -26.89
CA SER A 359 12.52 22.95 -27.35
C SER A 359 11.82 22.95 -28.72
N LYS A 360 12.24 22.01 -29.59
CA LYS A 360 11.59 21.75 -30.89
C LYS A 360 10.12 21.30 -30.74
N LYS A 361 9.71 20.86 -29.54
CA LYS A 361 8.31 20.51 -29.21
C LYS A 361 7.38 21.73 -29.26
N LEU A 362 7.91 22.96 -29.09
CA LEU A 362 7.16 24.20 -29.15
C LEU A 362 7.25 24.84 -30.54
N LYS A 363 6.11 25.13 -31.17
CA LYS A 363 6.02 25.73 -32.50
C LYS A 363 5.71 27.24 -32.34
N SER A 364 6.43 28.08 -33.10
CA SER A 364 6.18 29.55 -33.15
C SER A 364 4.73 29.86 -33.53
N LYS A 365 4.19 30.93 -33.01
CA LYS A 365 2.82 31.42 -33.21
C LYS A 365 1.73 30.47 -32.70
N LYS A 366 2.08 29.41 -31.99
CA LYS A 366 1.12 28.48 -31.36
C LYS A 366 0.92 28.78 -29.88
N THR A 367 -0.31 28.57 -29.44
CA THR A 367 -0.71 28.66 -28.03
C THR A 367 -0.42 27.37 -27.31
N TYR A 368 0.12 27.48 -26.11
CA TYR A 368 0.34 26.37 -25.20
C TYR A 368 -0.17 26.70 -23.81
N TYR A 369 -0.59 25.66 -23.11
CA TYR A 369 -0.98 25.67 -21.71
C TYR A 369 0.10 24.98 -20.92
N ILE A 370 0.60 25.63 -19.89
CA ILE A 370 1.73 25.17 -19.06
C ILE A 370 1.27 25.02 -17.63
N LYS A 371 1.63 23.93 -17.01
CA LYS A 371 1.55 23.70 -15.57
C LYS A 371 2.87 23.11 -15.07
N LEU A 372 3.08 23.21 -13.77
CA LEU A 372 4.22 22.61 -13.08
C LEU A 372 3.70 21.48 -12.20
N GLN A 373 4.51 20.46 -12.04
CA GLN A 373 4.29 19.40 -11.06
C GLN A 373 5.60 19.19 -10.30
N SER A 374 5.58 19.47 -9.00
CA SER A 374 6.72 19.20 -8.12
C SER A 374 6.99 17.72 -8.02
N PHE A 375 8.22 17.34 -7.71
CA PHE A 375 8.57 15.96 -7.42
C PHE A 375 9.60 15.87 -6.29
N LYS A 376 9.58 14.74 -5.60
CA LYS A 376 10.56 14.31 -4.61
C LYS A 376 11.01 12.90 -4.99
N VAL A 377 12.28 12.57 -4.79
CA VAL A 377 12.84 11.26 -5.08
C VAL A 377 13.34 10.64 -3.78
N ILE A 378 12.83 9.46 -3.45
CA ILE A 378 13.24 8.66 -2.30
C ILE A 378 13.52 7.25 -2.83
N ASN A 379 14.70 6.69 -2.59
CA ASN A 379 15.11 5.36 -3.08
C ASN A 379 14.84 5.14 -4.57
N ASP A 380 15.18 6.12 -5.42
CA ASP A 380 14.92 6.10 -6.87
C ASP A 380 13.42 6.06 -7.25
N VAL A 381 12.51 6.11 -6.29
CA VAL A 381 11.07 6.29 -6.54
C VAL A 381 10.75 7.79 -6.62
N THR A 382 10.07 8.19 -7.69
CA THR A 382 9.65 9.58 -7.88
C THR A 382 8.20 9.78 -7.41
N TYR A 383 8.03 10.61 -6.41
CA TYR A 383 6.73 11.03 -5.86
C TYR A 383 6.36 12.39 -6.45
N PHE A 384 5.17 12.48 -7.06
CA PHE A 384 4.71 13.70 -7.71
C PHE A 384 3.68 14.44 -6.86
N GLY A 385 3.92 15.73 -6.65
CA GLY A 385 2.97 16.62 -6.02
C GLY A 385 1.81 17.01 -6.94
N LYS A 386 0.86 17.73 -6.38
CA LYS A 386 -0.29 18.27 -7.16
C LYS A 386 0.17 19.27 -8.21
N ASP A 387 -0.57 19.34 -9.31
CA ASP A 387 -0.33 20.29 -10.37
C ASP A 387 -0.48 21.77 -9.92
N SER A 388 0.36 22.63 -10.43
CA SER A 388 0.16 24.09 -10.31
C SER A 388 -1.06 24.56 -11.11
N LYS A 389 -1.50 25.78 -10.85
CA LYS A 389 -2.45 26.47 -11.74
C LYS A 389 -1.90 26.56 -13.16
N VAL A 390 -2.74 26.28 -14.15
CA VAL A 390 -2.39 26.34 -15.58
C VAL A 390 -2.26 27.79 -16.03
N LYS A 391 -1.19 28.11 -16.77
CA LYS A 391 -1.02 29.39 -17.48
C LYS A 391 -0.91 29.19 -18.99
N LYS A 392 -1.42 30.16 -19.75
CA LYS A 392 -1.41 30.20 -21.20
C LYS A 392 -0.23 31.04 -21.71
N VAL A 393 0.42 30.61 -22.79
CA VAL A 393 1.48 31.36 -23.48
C VAL A 393 1.40 31.14 -24.99
N ILE A 394 1.70 32.19 -25.75
CA ILE A 394 1.90 32.12 -27.21
C ILE A 394 3.41 32.14 -27.46
N ILE A 395 3.93 31.15 -28.18
CA ILE A 395 5.34 31.07 -28.49
C ILE A 395 5.71 32.03 -29.61
N LYS A 396 6.71 32.90 -29.37
CA LYS A 396 7.20 33.89 -30.33
C LYS A 396 8.10 33.29 -31.39
#